data_ba69efefa5aa88ab5e7a22e0519899cd
#
_entry.id   ba69efefa5aa88ab5e7a22e0519899cd
#
_cell.length_a   1.000
_cell.length_b   1.000
_cell.length_c   1.000
_cell.angle_alpha   90.00
_cell.angle_beta   90.00
_cell.angle_gamma   90.00
#
_symmetry.space_group_name_H-M   'P 1'
#
loop_
_entity.id
_entity.type
_entity.pdbx_description
1 polymer ?
#
loop_
_entity_poly.entity_id
_entity_poly.type
_entity_poly.pdbx_seq_one_letter_code
_entity_poly.pdbx_strand_id
1 'polypeptide(L)'
;MLKATSKACLKRFLLNCNVMRVHFILHETFEVPGAYLKWALERGHQITSTKVYEKEPLPETIDGIDFLIVMGGPQSPDEDRENFPYYDPKAELAFMKEAIAADIYIVGVCLGAQLLSVAYGAKYEHSLEREIGVYPVTLTMQGLTDPHVSLFGKNIETGHWHGDMPGLTEDAVVLATSQGCPRQIIRFSPKHYAFQAHLEFDPDAIELLIAADGEEKLREQSEKLPFVQTPEELRGNDYSEMNAKLYVFLDSLVN
;
A
#
# COMPACT_ATOMS: atom_id res chain seq x y z
N MET A 1 -25.57 34.57 -11.02
CA MET A 1 -26.09 33.80 -9.88
C MET A 1 -25.70 32.33 -9.96
N LEU A 2 -24.41 31.98 -10.12
CA LEU A 2 -23.95 30.60 -10.36
C LEU A 2 -22.66 30.24 -9.59
N LYS A 3 -22.29 30.95 -8.54
CA LYS A 3 -21.08 30.69 -7.73
C LYS A 3 -21.36 30.27 -6.25
N ALA A 4 -22.61 30.12 -5.85
CA ALA A 4 -22.93 29.76 -4.45
C ALA A 4 -23.19 28.26 -4.24
N THR A 5 -23.45 27.48 -5.28
CA THR A 5 -23.84 26.07 -5.18
C THR A 5 -22.64 25.11 -4.98
N SER A 6 -21.44 25.51 -5.40
CA SER A 6 -20.23 24.65 -5.32
C SER A 6 -19.67 24.52 -3.88
N LYS A 7 -19.64 25.63 -3.13
CA LYS A 7 -19.13 25.62 -1.73
C LYS A 7 -20.06 24.93 -0.72
N ALA A 8 -21.37 24.94 -0.98
CA ALA A 8 -22.32 24.26 -0.11
C ALA A 8 -22.35 22.75 -0.33
N CYS A 9 -22.10 22.29 -1.56
CA CYS A 9 -21.98 20.86 -1.89
C CYS A 9 -20.69 20.27 -1.31
N LEU A 10 -19.56 20.98 -1.43
CA LEU A 10 -18.29 20.58 -0.82
C LEU A 10 -18.36 20.52 0.71
N LYS A 11 -19.03 21.52 1.35
CA LYS A 11 -19.24 21.51 2.80
C LYS A 11 -20.15 20.38 3.28
N ARG A 12 -21.06 19.90 2.45
CA ARG A 12 -21.99 18.80 2.81
C ARG A 12 -21.33 17.44 2.69
N PHE A 13 -20.30 17.30 1.82
CA PHE A 13 -19.48 16.08 1.72
C PHE A 13 -18.50 15.95 2.90
N LEU A 14 -18.00 17.07 3.43
CA LEU A 14 -17.07 17.11 4.57
C LEU A 14 -17.75 16.93 5.94
N LEU A 15 -19.09 16.92 6.01
CA LEU A 15 -19.84 16.89 7.28
C LEU A 15 -20.19 15.48 7.77
N ASN A 16 -19.84 14.40 7.06
CA ASN A 16 -20.12 13.01 7.46
C ASN A 16 -18.91 12.07 7.46
N CYS A 17 -17.69 12.54 7.24
CA CYS A 17 -16.52 11.69 7.46
C CYS A 17 -16.22 11.64 8.96
N ASN A 18 -16.38 10.47 9.58
CA ASN A 18 -15.85 10.24 10.92
C ASN A 18 -14.34 10.47 10.89
N VAL A 19 -13.85 11.43 11.70
CA VAL A 19 -12.41 11.64 11.88
C VAL A 19 -11.80 10.39 12.49
N MET A 20 -10.93 9.73 11.75
CA MET A 20 -10.25 8.51 12.19
C MET A 20 -8.86 8.85 12.71
N ARG A 21 -8.35 7.97 13.58
CA ARG A 21 -6.96 7.97 14.04
C ARG A 21 -6.20 6.98 13.15
N VAL A 22 -5.45 7.51 12.19
CA VAL A 22 -4.69 6.75 11.21
C VAL A 22 -3.25 6.63 11.69
N HIS A 23 -2.74 5.42 11.80
CA HIS A 23 -1.35 5.15 12.17
C HIS A 23 -0.59 4.54 11.00
N PHE A 24 0.57 5.12 10.67
CA PHE A 24 1.46 4.62 9.64
C PHE A 24 2.66 3.88 10.25
N ILE A 25 2.99 2.70 9.74
CA ILE A 25 4.29 2.06 9.98
C ILE A 25 5.15 2.29 8.74
N LEU A 26 6.31 2.92 8.93
CA LEU A 26 7.24 3.35 7.89
C LEU A 26 8.58 2.65 8.07
N HIS A 27 9.00 1.85 7.08
CA HIS A 27 10.21 1.02 7.18
C HIS A 27 11.46 1.71 6.70
N GLU A 28 11.33 2.67 5.75
CA GLU A 28 12.44 3.37 5.12
C GLU A 28 12.12 4.83 4.84
N THR A 29 13.17 5.65 4.69
CA THR A 29 13.03 7.06 4.33
C THR A 29 12.56 7.27 2.89
N PHE A 30 12.78 6.30 2.01
CA PHE A 30 12.42 6.33 0.59
C PHE A 30 11.10 5.60 0.28
N GLU A 31 10.55 4.85 1.24
CA GLU A 31 9.22 4.22 1.15
C GLU A 31 8.17 5.13 1.80
N VAL A 32 8.01 6.32 1.22
CA VAL A 32 7.12 7.34 1.76
C VAL A 32 5.65 6.98 1.55
N PRO A 33 4.74 7.37 2.46
CA PRO A 33 3.32 7.02 2.36
C PRO A 33 2.55 7.79 1.28
N GLY A 34 3.19 8.71 0.55
CA GLY A 34 2.69 9.35 -0.67
C GLY A 34 1.22 9.77 -0.59
N ALA A 35 0.43 9.26 -1.52
CA ALA A 35 -1.00 9.58 -1.62
C ALA A 35 -1.83 9.09 -0.42
N TYR A 36 -1.42 8.05 0.32
CA TYR A 36 -2.11 7.65 1.57
C TYR A 36 -2.07 8.77 2.62
N LEU A 37 -0.89 9.37 2.82
CA LEU A 37 -0.73 10.47 3.77
C LEU A 37 -1.50 11.72 3.31
N LYS A 38 -1.43 12.04 2.00
CA LYS A 38 -2.16 13.18 1.42
C LYS A 38 -3.67 13.01 1.61
N TRP A 39 -4.21 11.81 1.36
CA TRP A 39 -5.61 11.49 1.61
C TRP A 39 -5.99 11.72 3.08
N ALA A 40 -5.22 11.18 4.02
CA ALA A 40 -5.52 11.29 5.44
C ALA A 40 -5.54 12.77 5.91
N LEU A 41 -4.58 13.58 5.42
CA LEU A 41 -4.53 15.02 5.68
C LEU A 41 -5.74 15.77 5.09
N GLU A 42 -6.09 15.48 3.83
CA GLU A 42 -7.22 16.14 3.14
C GLU A 42 -8.58 15.80 3.76
N ARG A 43 -8.73 14.60 4.33
CA ARG A 43 -9.96 14.18 5.05
C ARG A 43 -9.97 14.63 6.51
N GLY A 44 -8.89 15.26 6.99
CA GLY A 44 -8.79 15.79 8.36
C GLY A 44 -8.67 14.69 9.42
N HIS A 45 -8.14 13.53 9.06
CA HIS A 45 -7.85 12.45 10.01
C HIS A 45 -6.73 12.84 10.99
N GLN A 46 -6.74 12.24 12.18
CA GLN A 46 -5.61 12.35 13.11
C GLN A 46 -4.53 11.36 12.69
N ILE A 47 -3.31 11.84 12.52
CA ILE A 47 -2.22 11.04 11.97
C ILE A 47 -1.13 10.85 13.00
N THR A 48 -0.69 9.61 13.16
CA THR A 48 0.50 9.21 13.90
C THR A 48 1.33 8.26 13.04
N SER A 49 2.61 8.11 13.35
CA SER A 49 3.48 7.17 12.65
C SER A 49 4.50 6.54 13.58
N THR A 50 4.97 5.35 13.22
CA THR A 50 6.19 4.73 13.74
C THR A 50 7.19 4.65 12.60
N LYS A 51 8.34 5.27 12.77
CA LYS A 51 9.46 5.23 11.83
C LYS A 51 10.44 4.15 12.28
N VAL A 52 10.26 2.96 11.75
CA VAL A 52 11.08 1.78 12.10
C VAL A 52 12.56 2.05 11.82
N TYR A 53 12.89 2.72 10.72
CA TYR A 53 14.26 3.11 10.36
C TYR A 53 14.93 4.09 11.36
N GLU A 54 14.15 4.83 12.14
CA GLU A 54 14.64 5.67 13.26
C GLU A 54 14.68 4.92 14.59
N LYS A 55 14.31 3.62 14.58
CA LYS A 55 14.18 2.75 15.77
C LYS A 55 13.10 3.24 16.75
N GLU A 56 12.08 3.93 16.24
CA GLU A 56 10.92 4.26 17.05
C GLU A 56 10.19 2.96 17.46
N PRO A 57 9.78 2.84 18.73
CA PRO A 57 9.01 1.67 19.14
C PRO A 57 7.61 1.71 18.54
N LEU A 58 7.08 0.52 18.23
CA LEU A 58 5.64 0.39 17.93
C LEU A 58 4.83 0.87 19.14
N PRO A 59 3.58 1.34 18.93
CA PRO A 59 2.67 1.64 20.03
C PRO A 59 2.54 0.42 20.98
N GLU A 60 2.44 0.66 22.28
CA GLU A 60 2.32 -0.42 23.27
C GLU A 60 1.03 -1.22 23.12
N THR A 61 -0.02 -0.60 22.62
CA THR A 61 -1.33 -1.21 22.34
C THR A 61 -1.92 -0.67 21.06
N ILE A 62 -2.90 -1.37 20.52
CA ILE A 62 -3.69 -0.91 19.37
C ILE A 62 -4.73 0.16 19.75
N ASP A 63 -4.92 0.40 21.04
CA ASP A 63 -5.91 1.37 21.54
C ASP A 63 -5.64 2.78 21.00
N GLY A 64 -6.67 3.37 20.44
CA GLY A 64 -6.54 4.70 19.86
C GLY A 64 -6.12 4.72 18.39
N ILE A 65 -6.06 3.57 17.73
CA ILE A 65 -5.87 3.44 16.28
C ILE A 65 -7.17 2.89 15.68
N ASP A 66 -7.71 3.62 14.71
CA ASP A 66 -8.92 3.20 13.97
C ASP A 66 -8.55 2.59 12.62
N PHE A 67 -7.40 3.02 12.04
CA PHE A 67 -6.90 2.57 10.77
C PHE A 67 -5.37 2.45 10.80
N LEU A 68 -4.87 1.25 10.53
CA LEU A 68 -3.45 0.93 10.42
C LEU A 68 -3.05 0.82 8.95
N ILE A 69 -2.08 1.62 8.52
CA ILE A 69 -1.47 1.55 7.19
C ILE A 69 0.00 1.17 7.34
N VAL A 70 0.36 -0.01 6.83
CA VAL A 70 1.72 -0.56 6.91
C VAL A 70 2.35 -0.44 5.54
N MET A 71 3.38 0.38 5.43
CA MET A 71 4.02 0.72 4.15
C MET A 71 5.02 -0.36 3.69
N GLY A 72 5.60 -0.13 2.53
CA GLY A 72 6.63 -0.95 1.93
C GLY A 72 7.99 -0.85 2.62
N GLY A 73 8.93 -1.65 2.12
CA GLY A 73 10.31 -1.70 2.56
C GLY A 73 11.11 -2.78 1.82
N PRO A 74 12.44 -2.70 1.81
CA PRO A 74 13.31 -3.71 1.20
C PRO A 74 13.46 -4.98 2.03
N GLN A 75 12.90 -5.01 3.24
CA GLN A 75 12.95 -6.14 4.16
C GLN A 75 11.96 -7.24 3.75
N SER A 76 12.07 -8.40 4.38
CA SER A 76 11.15 -9.53 4.26
C SER A 76 10.45 -9.81 5.61
N PRO A 77 9.27 -10.43 5.62
CA PRO A 77 8.56 -10.79 6.86
C PRO A 77 9.32 -11.76 7.78
N ASP A 78 10.30 -12.49 7.27
CA ASP A 78 11.16 -13.42 8.01
C ASP A 78 12.62 -12.96 8.07
N GLU A 79 12.88 -11.67 7.74
CA GLU A 79 14.21 -11.05 7.77
C GLU A 79 14.86 -11.23 9.15
N ASP A 80 16.14 -11.52 9.15
CA ASP A 80 16.94 -11.45 10.36
C ASP A 80 17.48 -10.02 10.58
N ARG A 81 17.92 -9.73 11.80
CA ARG A 81 18.44 -8.40 12.14
C ARG A 81 19.89 -8.15 11.65
N GLU A 82 20.51 -9.06 10.93
CA GLU A 82 21.88 -8.86 10.44
C GLU A 82 21.90 -7.79 9.35
N ASN A 83 20.93 -7.86 8.41
CA ASN A 83 20.83 -6.89 7.32
C ASN A 83 20.13 -5.58 7.74
N PHE A 84 19.09 -5.68 8.58
CA PHE A 84 18.28 -4.55 9.05
C PHE A 84 18.19 -4.52 10.58
N PRO A 85 19.22 -4.02 11.30
CA PRO A 85 19.29 -4.09 12.77
C PRO A 85 18.18 -3.31 13.51
N TYR A 86 17.48 -2.44 12.81
CA TYR A 86 16.35 -1.64 13.32
C TYR A 86 14.99 -2.32 13.10
N TYR A 87 14.90 -3.33 12.25
CA TYR A 87 13.66 -4.00 11.89
C TYR A 87 13.42 -5.23 12.78
N ASP A 88 12.22 -5.34 13.35
CA ASP A 88 11.77 -6.47 14.15
C ASP A 88 10.46 -7.05 13.60
N PRO A 89 10.53 -7.97 12.63
CA PRO A 89 9.33 -8.55 12.03
C PRO A 89 8.44 -9.28 13.05
N LYS A 90 9.01 -9.83 14.13
CA LYS A 90 8.22 -10.53 15.15
C LYS A 90 7.38 -9.57 15.99
N ALA A 91 7.94 -8.44 16.37
CA ALA A 91 7.21 -7.41 17.09
C ALA A 91 6.11 -6.82 16.20
N GLU A 92 6.41 -6.57 14.94
CA GLU A 92 5.46 -6.00 13.98
C GLU A 92 4.32 -6.97 13.65
N LEU A 93 4.64 -8.26 13.44
CA LEU A 93 3.62 -9.30 13.26
C LEU A 93 2.73 -9.47 14.50
N ALA A 94 3.29 -9.34 15.71
CA ALA A 94 2.49 -9.37 16.93
C ALA A 94 1.52 -8.19 17.00
N PHE A 95 1.99 -6.98 16.69
CA PHE A 95 1.17 -5.77 16.63
C PHE A 95 0.06 -5.86 15.55
N MET A 96 0.38 -6.38 14.37
CA MET A 96 -0.62 -6.61 13.32
C MET A 96 -1.69 -7.63 13.75
N LYS A 97 -1.31 -8.69 14.46
CA LYS A 97 -2.28 -9.66 15.01
C LYS A 97 -3.21 -9.04 16.04
N GLU A 98 -2.73 -8.11 16.87
CA GLU A 98 -3.59 -7.34 17.76
C GLU A 98 -4.56 -6.44 16.98
N ALA A 99 -4.09 -5.78 15.91
CA ALA A 99 -4.92 -4.98 15.02
C ALA A 99 -6.02 -5.81 14.33
N ILE A 100 -5.66 -7.01 13.85
CA ILE A 100 -6.62 -7.97 13.27
C ILE A 100 -7.67 -8.39 14.31
N ALA A 101 -7.23 -8.73 15.53
CA ALA A 101 -8.14 -9.16 16.60
C ALA A 101 -9.07 -8.04 17.08
N ALA A 102 -8.61 -6.78 17.02
CA ALA A 102 -9.42 -5.61 17.33
C ALA A 102 -10.37 -5.19 16.18
N ASP A 103 -10.29 -5.85 15.02
CA ASP A 103 -11.12 -5.59 13.82
C ASP A 103 -11.09 -4.12 13.38
N ILE A 104 -9.94 -3.45 13.52
CA ILE A 104 -9.73 -2.10 12.97
C ILE A 104 -9.47 -2.18 11.46
N TYR A 105 -9.52 -1.06 10.74
CA TYR A 105 -9.13 -1.06 9.31
C TYR A 105 -7.64 -1.30 9.16
N ILE A 106 -7.23 -2.14 8.19
CA ILE A 106 -5.83 -2.42 7.88
C ILE A 106 -5.62 -2.39 6.37
N VAL A 107 -4.64 -1.61 5.93
CA VAL A 107 -4.09 -1.68 4.58
C VAL A 107 -2.60 -1.93 4.69
N GLY A 108 -2.15 -3.06 4.13
CA GLY A 108 -0.73 -3.37 3.95
C GLY A 108 -0.31 -3.09 2.51
N VAL A 109 0.85 -2.45 2.32
CA VAL A 109 1.40 -2.07 1.01
C VAL A 109 2.77 -2.70 0.84
N CYS A 110 3.01 -3.43 -0.24
CA CYS A 110 4.26 -4.12 -0.56
C CYS A 110 4.73 -5.02 0.60
N LEU A 111 5.79 -4.69 1.34
CA LEU A 111 6.17 -5.41 2.56
C LEU A 111 5.01 -5.50 3.56
N GLY A 112 4.26 -4.42 3.76
CA GLY A 112 3.08 -4.42 4.63
C GLY A 112 2.00 -5.41 4.20
N ALA A 113 1.84 -5.64 2.88
CA ALA A 113 0.93 -6.65 2.34
C ALA A 113 1.40 -8.07 2.66
N GLN A 114 2.70 -8.31 2.56
CA GLN A 114 3.33 -9.59 2.90
C GLN A 114 3.23 -9.85 4.40
N LEU A 115 3.51 -8.85 5.24
CA LEU A 115 3.36 -8.93 6.70
C LEU A 115 1.91 -9.24 7.10
N LEU A 116 0.94 -8.58 6.47
CA LEU A 116 -0.49 -8.84 6.73
C LEU A 116 -0.84 -10.29 6.40
N SER A 117 -0.35 -10.82 5.28
CA SER A 117 -0.57 -12.22 4.91
C SER A 117 0.01 -13.19 5.96
N VAL A 118 1.23 -12.90 6.45
CA VAL A 118 1.89 -13.72 7.49
C VAL A 118 1.18 -13.60 8.83
N ALA A 119 0.67 -12.41 9.19
CA ALA A 119 -0.13 -12.23 10.39
C ALA A 119 -1.42 -13.06 10.37
N TYR A 120 -2.01 -13.28 9.19
CA TYR A 120 -3.13 -14.20 8.95
C TYR A 120 -2.73 -15.69 8.91
N GLY A 121 -1.44 -16.01 8.99
CA GLY A 121 -0.92 -17.38 9.02
C GLY A 121 -0.51 -17.94 7.66
N ALA A 122 -0.52 -17.14 6.60
CA ALA A 122 0.04 -17.51 5.31
C ALA A 122 1.57 -17.38 5.30
N LYS A 123 2.20 -17.77 4.18
CA LYS A 123 3.62 -17.50 3.90
C LYS A 123 3.69 -16.63 2.68
N TYR A 124 4.49 -15.53 2.74
CA TYR A 124 4.80 -14.78 1.53
C TYR A 124 5.61 -15.65 0.54
N GLU A 125 5.59 -15.30 -0.72
CA GLU A 125 6.20 -16.07 -1.81
C GLU A 125 6.88 -15.11 -2.79
N HIS A 126 7.81 -15.62 -3.61
CA HIS A 126 8.33 -14.86 -4.74
C HIS A 126 7.26 -14.72 -5.83
N SER A 127 7.16 -13.55 -6.44
CA SER A 127 6.33 -13.37 -7.64
C SER A 127 6.95 -14.04 -8.86
N LEU A 128 6.18 -14.19 -9.93
CA LEU A 128 6.66 -14.80 -11.18
C LEU A 128 7.80 -13.99 -11.79
N GLU A 129 7.68 -12.67 -11.73
CA GLU A 129 8.64 -11.72 -12.25
C GLU A 129 8.84 -10.58 -11.24
N ARG A 130 9.99 -9.91 -11.33
CA ARG A 130 10.20 -8.62 -10.67
C ARG A 130 9.51 -7.53 -11.47
N GLU A 131 8.71 -6.71 -10.80
CA GLU A 131 8.03 -5.58 -11.41
C GLU A 131 8.52 -4.27 -10.77
N ILE A 132 9.04 -3.35 -11.60
CA ILE A 132 9.44 -1.98 -11.22
C ILE A 132 8.94 -1.05 -12.32
N GLY A 133 7.99 -0.18 -12.00
CA GLY A 133 7.41 0.76 -12.96
C GLY A 133 5.92 0.90 -12.84
N VAL A 134 5.28 1.40 -13.89
CA VAL A 134 3.82 1.48 -14.00
C VAL A 134 3.35 0.44 -14.99
N TYR A 135 2.51 -0.49 -14.53
CA TYR A 135 1.97 -1.59 -15.32
C TYR A 135 0.50 -1.83 -15.01
N PRO A 136 -0.26 -2.40 -15.98
CA PRO A 136 -1.67 -2.67 -15.80
C PRO A 136 -1.90 -3.82 -14.81
N VAL A 137 -2.81 -3.57 -13.88
CA VAL A 137 -3.40 -4.57 -13.00
C VAL A 137 -4.83 -4.83 -13.45
N THR A 138 -5.20 -6.11 -13.56
CA THR A 138 -6.53 -6.54 -13.99
C THR A 138 -7.29 -7.13 -12.80
N LEU A 139 -8.52 -6.64 -12.58
CA LEU A 139 -9.39 -7.19 -11.55
C LEU A 139 -9.88 -8.60 -11.93
N THR A 140 -9.85 -9.50 -10.94
CA THR A 140 -10.48 -10.83 -11.04
C THR A 140 -12.01 -10.69 -11.04
N MET A 141 -12.72 -11.79 -11.24
CA MET A 141 -14.19 -11.79 -11.09
C MET A 141 -14.62 -11.39 -9.67
N GLN A 142 -13.85 -11.78 -8.66
CA GLN A 142 -14.06 -11.39 -7.26
C GLN A 142 -13.77 -9.90 -7.07
N GLY A 143 -12.70 -9.38 -7.69
CA GLY A 143 -12.36 -7.96 -7.66
C GLY A 143 -13.44 -7.07 -8.29
N LEU A 144 -14.05 -7.54 -9.40
CA LEU A 144 -15.15 -6.82 -10.06
C LEU A 144 -16.45 -6.75 -9.23
N THR A 145 -16.57 -7.59 -8.22
CA THR A 145 -17.74 -7.62 -7.30
C THR A 145 -17.40 -7.18 -5.88
N ASP A 146 -16.13 -6.90 -5.60
CA ASP A 146 -15.70 -6.35 -4.31
C ASP A 146 -16.25 -4.94 -4.11
N PRO A 147 -16.81 -4.60 -2.93
CA PRO A 147 -17.49 -3.32 -2.73
C PRO A 147 -16.58 -2.09 -2.88
N HIS A 148 -15.27 -2.26 -2.69
CA HIS A 148 -14.30 -1.16 -2.68
C HIS A 148 -13.38 -1.21 -3.92
N VAL A 149 -12.78 -2.37 -4.21
CA VAL A 149 -11.81 -2.52 -5.31
C VAL A 149 -12.49 -2.46 -6.69
N SER A 150 -13.76 -2.88 -6.84
CA SER A 150 -14.52 -2.75 -8.10
C SER A 150 -14.61 -1.31 -8.63
N LEU A 151 -14.44 -0.31 -7.74
CA LEU A 151 -14.43 1.11 -8.08
C LEU A 151 -13.22 1.52 -8.94
N PHE A 152 -12.18 0.68 -9.02
CA PHE A 152 -11.04 0.90 -9.91
C PHE A 152 -11.38 0.70 -11.40
N GLY A 153 -12.46 -0.05 -11.70
CA GLY A 153 -12.76 -0.53 -13.03
C GLY A 153 -12.03 -1.84 -13.33
N LYS A 154 -12.22 -2.40 -14.53
CA LYS A 154 -11.65 -3.71 -14.89
C LYS A 154 -10.12 -3.73 -14.89
N ASN A 155 -9.50 -2.66 -15.34
CA ASN A 155 -8.05 -2.48 -15.39
C ASN A 155 -7.70 -1.13 -14.77
N ILE A 156 -6.53 -1.08 -14.14
CA ILE A 156 -5.93 0.13 -13.57
C ILE A 156 -4.41 0.05 -13.77
N GLU A 157 -3.79 1.15 -14.18
CA GLU A 157 -2.34 1.30 -14.12
C GLU A 157 -1.93 1.57 -12.66
N THR A 158 -0.97 0.80 -12.15
CA THR A 158 -0.46 0.94 -10.79
C THR A 158 1.06 0.98 -10.78
N GLY A 159 1.63 1.57 -9.75
CA GLY A 159 3.06 1.48 -9.48
C GLY A 159 3.44 0.09 -8.96
N HIS A 160 4.65 -0.33 -9.28
CA HIS A 160 5.24 -1.59 -8.81
C HIS A 160 6.69 -1.35 -8.42
N TRP A 161 7.14 -1.97 -7.33
CA TRP A 161 8.54 -2.01 -6.89
C TRP A 161 8.77 -3.24 -6.03
N HIS A 162 8.63 -4.44 -6.64
CA HIS A 162 8.64 -5.69 -5.87
C HIS A 162 9.12 -6.89 -6.69
N GLY A 163 9.54 -7.94 -5.98
CA GLY A 163 9.85 -9.27 -6.50
C GLY A 163 9.19 -10.37 -5.67
N ASP A 164 8.48 -9.98 -4.61
CA ASP A 164 7.74 -10.86 -3.73
C ASP A 164 6.25 -10.54 -3.76
N MET A 165 5.44 -11.42 -3.19
CA MET A 165 3.98 -11.28 -3.12
C MET A 165 3.44 -11.88 -1.82
N PRO A 166 2.29 -11.36 -1.31
CA PRO A 166 1.64 -11.90 -0.13
C PRO A 166 1.15 -13.34 -0.35
N GLY A 167 1.18 -14.13 0.71
CA GLY A 167 0.62 -15.48 0.74
C GLY A 167 -0.91 -15.49 0.82
N LEU A 168 -1.51 -16.66 0.65
CA LEU A 168 -2.95 -16.86 0.73
C LEU A 168 -3.30 -17.80 1.87
N THR A 169 -4.32 -17.42 2.64
CA THR A 169 -5.09 -18.35 3.49
C THR A 169 -6.26 -18.92 2.71
N GLU A 170 -6.95 -19.91 3.27
CA GLU A 170 -8.13 -20.53 2.63
C GLU A 170 -9.23 -19.51 2.31
N ASP A 171 -9.42 -18.52 3.21
CA ASP A 171 -10.46 -17.49 3.09
C ASP A 171 -10.01 -16.23 2.35
N ALA A 172 -8.73 -16.13 1.99
CA ALA A 172 -8.20 -14.96 1.30
C ALA A 172 -8.71 -14.89 -0.14
N VAL A 173 -9.08 -13.69 -0.57
CA VAL A 173 -9.66 -13.46 -1.90
C VAL A 173 -8.70 -12.61 -2.73
N VAL A 174 -8.17 -13.17 -3.83
CA VAL A 174 -7.39 -12.43 -4.80
C VAL A 174 -8.34 -11.55 -5.62
N LEU A 175 -8.15 -10.24 -5.55
CA LEU A 175 -9.00 -9.25 -6.20
C LEU A 175 -8.39 -8.73 -7.51
N ALA A 176 -7.06 -8.74 -7.63
CA ALA A 176 -6.38 -8.22 -8.82
C ALA A 176 -5.04 -8.94 -9.06
N THR A 177 -4.64 -8.99 -10.34
CA THR A 177 -3.42 -9.63 -10.82
C THR A 177 -2.74 -8.75 -11.86
N SER A 178 -1.41 -8.87 -11.99
CA SER A 178 -0.64 -8.37 -13.13
C SER A 178 -0.04 -9.54 -13.93
N GLN A 179 0.68 -9.23 -14.99
CA GLN A 179 1.34 -10.25 -15.79
C GLN A 179 2.53 -10.87 -15.03
N GLY A 180 3.24 -10.09 -14.21
CA GLY A 180 4.39 -10.54 -13.42
C GLY A 180 4.02 -11.07 -12.04
N CYS A 181 2.84 -10.71 -11.52
CA CYS A 181 2.42 -11.10 -10.18
C CYS A 181 0.94 -11.50 -10.11
N PRO A 182 0.60 -12.74 -9.72
CA PRO A 182 -0.78 -13.21 -9.62
C PRO A 182 -1.54 -12.70 -8.38
N ARG A 183 -0.93 -11.87 -7.52
CA ARG A 183 -1.48 -11.44 -6.23
C ARG A 183 -1.21 -9.97 -5.96
N GLN A 184 -1.76 -9.08 -6.80
CA GLN A 184 -1.56 -7.63 -6.67
C GLN A 184 -2.44 -6.99 -5.61
N ILE A 185 -3.68 -7.46 -5.47
CA ILE A 185 -4.59 -7.00 -4.42
C ILE A 185 -5.29 -8.22 -3.83
N ILE A 186 -5.24 -8.33 -2.50
CA ILE A 186 -5.87 -9.42 -1.75
C ILE A 186 -6.73 -8.81 -0.65
N ARG A 187 -7.90 -9.40 -0.42
CA ARG A 187 -8.74 -9.14 0.74
C ARG A 187 -8.70 -10.33 1.69
N PHE A 188 -8.34 -10.07 2.95
CA PHE A 188 -8.38 -11.06 4.04
C PHE A 188 -9.66 -10.96 4.88
N SER A 189 -10.23 -9.75 5.01
CA SER A 189 -11.51 -9.49 5.66
C SER A 189 -12.18 -8.27 5.03
N PRO A 190 -13.42 -7.91 5.37
CA PRO A 190 -14.06 -6.69 4.86
C PRO A 190 -13.29 -5.39 5.17
N LYS A 191 -12.39 -5.41 6.16
CA LYS A 191 -11.60 -4.24 6.59
C LYS A 191 -10.09 -4.39 6.33
N HIS A 192 -9.62 -5.55 5.85
CA HIS A 192 -8.19 -5.85 5.74
C HIS A 192 -7.80 -6.15 4.30
N TYR A 193 -7.05 -5.22 3.69
CA TYR A 193 -6.62 -5.30 2.30
C TYR A 193 -5.09 -5.28 2.21
N ALA A 194 -4.55 -6.12 1.36
CA ALA A 194 -3.14 -6.20 1.02
C ALA A 194 -2.94 -5.76 -0.43
N PHE A 195 -2.15 -4.73 -0.64
CA PHE A 195 -1.75 -4.21 -1.95
C PHE A 195 -0.27 -4.52 -2.16
N GLN A 196 0.06 -5.46 -3.04
CA GLN A 196 1.44 -5.62 -3.48
C GLN A 196 1.83 -4.49 -4.42
N ALA A 197 0.89 -4.04 -5.26
CA ALA A 197 1.02 -2.84 -6.07
C ALA A 197 0.96 -1.55 -5.23
N HIS A 198 1.54 -0.50 -5.77
CA HIS A 198 1.60 0.83 -5.18
C HIS A 198 0.63 1.77 -5.91
N LEU A 199 -0.28 2.38 -5.18
CA LEU A 199 -1.19 3.40 -5.70
C LEU A 199 -0.86 4.80 -5.15
N GLU A 200 0.13 4.86 -4.26
CA GLU A 200 0.53 6.08 -3.56
C GLU A 200 1.69 6.84 -4.21
N PHE A 201 2.35 6.25 -5.18
CA PHE A 201 3.50 6.87 -5.85
C PHE A 201 3.17 8.23 -6.43
N ASP A 202 4.14 9.12 -6.36
CA ASP A 202 4.17 10.41 -7.01
C ASP A 202 5.62 10.69 -7.50
N PRO A 203 5.87 11.76 -8.25
CA PRO A 203 7.21 12.07 -8.76
C PRO A 203 8.28 12.16 -7.67
N ASP A 204 7.94 12.68 -6.47
CA ASP A 204 8.90 12.82 -5.37
C ASP A 204 9.26 11.45 -4.77
N ALA A 205 8.28 10.57 -4.58
CA ALA A 205 8.48 9.19 -4.12
C ALA A 205 9.36 8.40 -5.11
N ILE A 206 9.12 8.56 -6.41
CA ILE A 206 9.89 7.88 -7.46
C ILE A 206 11.37 8.32 -7.46
N GLU A 207 11.66 9.60 -7.27
CA GLU A 207 13.05 10.07 -7.15
C GLU A 207 13.77 9.44 -5.94
N LEU A 208 13.07 9.30 -4.81
CA LEU A 208 13.63 8.65 -3.63
C LEU A 208 13.93 7.16 -3.88
N LEU A 209 13.03 6.45 -4.54
CA LEU A 209 13.19 5.03 -4.88
C LEU A 209 14.32 4.83 -5.91
N ILE A 210 14.39 5.66 -6.95
CA ILE A 210 15.48 5.63 -7.95
C ILE A 210 16.83 5.89 -7.26
N ALA A 211 16.89 6.88 -6.36
CA ALA A 211 18.11 7.19 -5.63
C ALA A 211 18.55 6.03 -4.71
N ALA A 212 17.59 5.34 -4.07
CA ALA A 212 17.86 4.21 -3.18
C ALA A 212 18.33 2.95 -3.94
N ASP A 213 17.71 2.64 -5.07
CA ASP A 213 18.04 1.44 -5.88
C ASP A 213 19.28 1.68 -6.78
N GLY A 214 19.48 2.91 -7.23
CA GLY A 214 20.56 3.32 -8.13
C GLY A 214 20.19 3.27 -9.60
N GLU A 215 20.38 4.39 -10.32
CA GLU A 215 20.00 4.51 -11.74
C GLU A 215 20.68 3.47 -12.65
N GLU A 216 21.98 3.24 -12.45
CA GLU A 216 22.74 2.28 -13.28
C GLU A 216 22.21 0.86 -13.12
N LYS A 217 21.92 0.44 -11.87
CA LYS A 217 21.32 -0.85 -11.58
C LYS A 217 19.95 -1.02 -12.20
N LEU A 218 19.09 0.03 -12.15
CA LEU A 218 17.78 0.00 -12.79
C LEU A 218 17.88 -0.14 -14.31
N ARG A 219 18.81 0.57 -14.96
CA ARG A 219 19.07 0.42 -16.41
C ARG A 219 19.50 -1.01 -16.76
N GLU A 220 20.45 -1.58 -16.01
CA GLU A 220 20.88 -2.95 -16.23
C GLU A 220 19.75 -3.97 -16.04
N GLN A 221 18.86 -3.72 -15.08
CA GLN A 221 17.71 -4.58 -14.85
C GLN A 221 16.66 -4.45 -15.94
N SER A 222 16.40 -3.24 -16.45
CA SER A 222 15.43 -3.01 -17.53
C SER A 222 15.82 -3.69 -18.84
N GLU A 223 17.12 -3.90 -19.09
CA GLU A 223 17.61 -4.66 -20.25
C GLU A 223 17.39 -6.18 -20.13
N LYS A 224 17.22 -6.69 -18.90
CA LYS A 224 17.21 -8.14 -18.61
C LYS A 224 15.85 -8.65 -18.17
N LEU A 225 15.02 -7.79 -17.57
CA LEU A 225 13.77 -8.15 -16.93
C LEU A 225 12.60 -7.47 -17.66
N PRO A 226 11.54 -8.23 -17.98
CA PRO A 226 10.48 -7.76 -18.87
C PRO A 226 9.58 -6.67 -18.24
N PHE A 227 9.57 -6.56 -16.90
CA PHE A 227 8.71 -5.62 -16.17
C PHE A 227 9.51 -4.65 -15.29
N VAL A 228 10.67 -4.20 -15.77
CA VAL A 228 11.47 -3.17 -15.12
C VAL A 228 11.65 -2.00 -16.08
N GLN A 229 11.12 -0.84 -15.71
CA GLN A 229 11.25 0.42 -16.44
C GLN A 229 12.61 1.07 -16.16
N THR A 230 13.13 1.79 -17.15
CA THR A 230 14.30 2.66 -16.98
C THR A 230 13.98 3.85 -16.07
N PRO A 231 14.99 4.51 -15.47
CA PRO A 231 14.76 5.73 -14.67
C PRO A 231 14.02 6.84 -15.45
N GLU A 232 14.26 6.95 -16.76
CA GLU A 232 13.58 7.93 -17.62
C GLU A 232 12.10 7.62 -17.78
N GLU A 233 11.75 6.35 -18.00
CA GLU A 233 10.36 5.90 -18.08
C GLU A 233 9.64 6.09 -16.76
N LEU A 234 10.30 5.73 -15.64
CA LEU A 234 9.78 5.95 -14.28
C LEU A 234 9.42 7.43 -14.04
N ARG A 235 10.31 8.37 -14.41
CA ARG A 235 10.08 9.81 -14.31
C ARG A 235 9.00 10.32 -15.27
N GLY A 236 8.79 9.64 -16.38
CA GLY A 236 7.82 10.02 -17.40
C GLY A 236 6.39 9.56 -17.15
N ASN A 237 6.15 8.70 -16.17
CA ASN A 237 4.82 8.19 -15.87
C ASN A 237 3.91 9.25 -15.22
N ASP A 238 2.59 9.11 -15.46
CA ASP A 238 1.54 9.85 -14.76
C ASP A 238 0.98 9.01 -13.61
N TYR A 239 1.16 9.47 -12.38
CA TYR A 239 0.71 8.80 -11.17
C TYR A 239 -0.65 9.30 -10.67
N SER A 240 -1.24 10.30 -11.32
CA SER A 240 -2.43 11.01 -10.84
C SER A 240 -3.68 10.15 -10.81
N GLU A 241 -3.89 9.28 -11.82
CA GLU A 241 -5.07 8.42 -11.88
C GLU A 241 -5.05 7.36 -10.77
N MET A 242 -3.91 6.69 -10.53
CA MET A 242 -3.82 5.70 -9.46
C MET A 242 -4.04 6.33 -8.09
N ASN A 243 -3.52 7.56 -7.84
CA ASN A 243 -3.77 8.29 -6.61
C ASN A 243 -5.26 8.64 -6.44
N ALA A 244 -5.94 9.09 -7.51
CA ALA A 244 -7.37 9.37 -7.46
C ALA A 244 -8.19 8.09 -7.16
N LYS A 245 -7.81 6.95 -7.75
CA LYS A 245 -8.44 5.65 -7.47
C LYS A 245 -8.19 5.20 -6.03
N LEU A 246 -6.98 5.39 -5.50
CA LEU A 246 -6.68 5.14 -4.10
C LEU A 246 -7.61 5.92 -3.17
N TYR A 247 -7.83 7.22 -3.42
CA TYR A 247 -8.72 8.04 -2.62
C TYR A 247 -10.16 7.51 -2.64
N VAL A 248 -10.65 7.10 -3.82
CA VAL A 248 -11.98 6.49 -3.95
C VAL A 248 -12.09 5.20 -3.15
N PHE A 249 -11.06 4.34 -3.20
CA PHE A 249 -10.99 3.11 -2.40
C PHE A 249 -11.04 3.42 -0.90
N LEU A 250 -10.15 4.30 -0.42
CA LEU A 250 -10.04 4.65 0.99
C LEU A 250 -11.33 5.29 1.52
N ASP A 251 -11.91 6.23 0.77
CA ASP A 251 -13.19 6.86 1.14
C ASP A 251 -14.31 5.81 1.21
N SER A 252 -14.34 4.84 0.31
CA SER A 252 -15.37 3.79 0.32
C SER A 252 -15.17 2.76 1.43
N LEU A 253 -13.91 2.52 1.83
CA LEU A 253 -13.56 1.56 2.88
C LEU A 253 -14.00 2.03 4.27
N VAL A 254 -13.91 3.34 4.53
CA VAL A 254 -14.16 3.91 5.86
C VAL A 254 -15.56 4.53 6.02
N ASN A 255 -16.40 4.54 4.99
CA ASN A 255 -17.79 5.02 5.00
C ASN A 255 -18.76 3.86 4.89
#